data_7dac5e001957fac424f1d267ea7f7df0
#
_entry.id   7dac5e001957fac424f1d267ea7f7df0
#
_cell.length_a   1.000
_cell.length_b   1.000
_cell.length_c   1.000
_cell.angle_alpha   90.00
_cell.angle_beta   90.00
_cell.angle_gamma   90.00
#
_symmetry.space_group_name_H-M   'P 1'
#
loop_
_entity.id
_entity.type
_entity.pdbx_description
1 polymer ?
#
loop_
_entity_poly.entity_id
_entity_poly.type
_entity_poly.pdbx_seq_one_letter_code
_entity_poly.pdbx_strand_id
1 'polypeptide(L)'
;MAENINGIIGAIAEKASADADKIIALAEQYAAAKIADAEREAERIRAAAAEEAASRCAFIAERSESNARIERKKAIAGAKTDITDEVFAKVCKRLESMDDNRAADLFAALIAKYGERGDVALIAQRYAAVAKRIADNPAVKAKGIAVKTESSLPTGMLLSGKKSDKDFTFRSLARFYKAEVGTDVAKKLFEDGGGQV
;
A
#
# COMPACT_ATOMS: atom_id res chain seq x y z
N MET A 1 -57.05 62.58 -67.54
CA MET A 1 -57.34 61.45 -66.71
C MET A 1 -56.17 60.42 -66.69
N ALA A 2 -55.47 60.12 -67.76
CA ALA A 2 -54.35 59.15 -67.80
C ALA A 2 -53.13 59.62 -66.98
N GLU A 3 -52.81 60.94 -66.97
CA GLU A 3 -51.70 61.48 -66.20
C GLU A 3 -51.88 61.30 -64.68
N ASN A 4 -53.05 61.42 -64.18
CA ASN A 4 -53.33 61.28 -62.75
C ASN A 4 -53.24 59.80 -62.29
N ILE A 5 -53.48 58.85 -63.16
CA ILE A 5 -53.37 57.41 -62.90
C ILE A 5 -51.84 56.99 -62.82
N ASN A 6 -51.06 57.48 -63.74
CA ASN A 6 -49.61 57.26 -63.75
C ASN A 6 -48.94 57.83 -62.51
N GLY A 7 -49.34 58.98 -62.01
CA GLY A 7 -48.88 59.55 -60.77
C GLY A 7 -49.21 58.72 -59.54
N ILE A 8 -50.42 58.14 -59.50
CA ILE A 8 -50.84 57.25 -58.40
C ILE A 8 -50.01 55.94 -58.44
N ILE A 9 -49.84 55.35 -59.62
CA ILE A 9 -49.02 54.15 -59.80
C ILE A 9 -47.56 54.40 -59.36
N GLY A 10 -46.97 55.53 -59.74
CA GLY A 10 -45.62 55.93 -59.29
C GLY A 10 -45.51 56.04 -57.78
N ALA A 11 -46.47 56.71 -57.13
CA ALA A 11 -46.46 56.87 -55.68
C ALA A 11 -46.68 55.51 -54.92
N ILE A 12 -47.49 54.61 -55.48
CA ILE A 12 -47.62 53.27 -54.93
C ILE A 12 -46.32 52.45 -55.05
N ALA A 13 -45.67 52.55 -56.25
CA ALA A 13 -44.39 51.84 -56.46
C ALA A 13 -43.27 52.38 -55.55
N GLU A 14 -43.13 53.69 -55.39
CA GLU A 14 -42.18 54.31 -54.46
C GLU A 14 -42.45 53.88 -53.01
N LYS A 15 -43.74 53.88 -52.60
CA LYS A 15 -44.07 53.45 -51.26
C LYS A 15 -43.76 51.95 -51.04
N ALA A 16 -44.09 51.11 -52.01
CA ALA A 16 -43.79 49.69 -51.95
C ALA A 16 -42.29 49.40 -51.89
N SER A 17 -41.47 50.14 -52.65
CA SER A 17 -40.01 50.06 -52.58
C SER A 17 -39.46 50.50 -51.21
N ALA A 18 -39.94 51.64 -50.70
CA ALA A 18 -39.53 52.15 -49.40
C ALA A 18 -39.93 51.18 -48.23
N ASP A 19 -41.09 50.54 -48.34
CA ASP A 19 -41.52 49.54 -47.34
C ASP A 19 -40.69 48.24 -47.47
N ALA A 20 -40.36 47.82 -48.68
CA ALA A 20 -39.45 46.67 -48.89
C ALA A 20 -38.06 46.95 -48.32
N ASP A 21 -37.50 48.12 -48.55
CA ASP A 21 -36.18 48.55 -48.02
C ASP A 21 -36.18 48.53 -46.47
N LYS A 22 -37.26 49.03 -45.87
CA LYS A 22 -37.41 48.95 -44.38
C LYS A 22 -37.45 47.53 -43.85
N ILE A 23 -38.18 46.64 -44.54
CA ILE A 23 -38.24 45.23 -44.12
C ILE A 23 -36.89 44.56 -44.23
N ILE A 24 -36.13 44.84 -45.30
CA ILE A 24 -34.75 44.32 -45.47
C ILE A 24 -33.83 44.85 -44.36
N ALA A 25 -33.88 46.16 -44.11
CA ALA A 25 -33.03 46.76 -43.06
C ALA A 25 -33.36 46.20 -41.67
N LEU A 26 -34.64 45.99 -41.36
CA LEU A 26 -35.04 45.32 -40.07
C LEU A 26 -34.60 43.89 -40.01
N ALA A 27 -34.67 43.13 -41.10
CA ALA A 27 -34.19 41.73 -41.14
C ALA A 27 -32.69 41.63 -40.97
N GLU A 28 -31.94 42.56 -41.61
CA GLU A 28 -30.45 42.65 -41.44
C GLU A 28 -30.07 43.01 -40.02
N GLN A 29 -30.74 43.98 -39.39
CA GLN A 29 -30.52 44.32 -37.98
C GLN A 29 -30.82 43.11 -37.03
N TYR A 30 -31.91 42.42 -37.28
CA TYR A 30 -32.27 41.23 -36.50
C TYR A 30 -31.25 40.10 -36.66
N ALA A 31 -30.78 39.86 -37.89
CA ALA A 31 -29.74 38.87 -38.17
C ALA A 31 -28.43 39.22 -37.49
N ALA A 32 -28.00 40.49 -37.59
CA ALA A 32 -26.79 40.97 -36.92
C ALA A 32 -26.87 40.86 -35.40
N ALA A 33 -28.01 41.18 -34.81
CA ALA A 33 -28.23 41.02 -33.38
C ALA A 33 -28.16 39.52 -32.95
N LYS A 34 -28.77 38.61 -33.72
CA LYS A 34 -28.72 37.20 -33.48
C LYS A 34 -27.31 36.60 -33.58
N ILE A 35 -26.53 37.06 -34.57
CA ILE A 35 -25.15 36.66 -34.72
C ILE A 35 -24.32 37.11 -33.48
N ALA A 36 -24.46 38.41 -33.12
CA ALA A 36 -23.77 38.94 -31.94
C ALA A 36 -24.12 38.27 -30.64
N ASP A 37 -25.39 37.86 -30.47
CA ASP A 37 -25.86 37.06 -29.30
C ASP A 37 -25.20 35.67 -29.30
N ALA A 38 -25.17 35.00 -30.45
CA ALA A 38 -24.58 33.70 -30.60
C ALA A 38 -23.06 33.73 -30.37
N GLU A 39 -22.38 34.75 -30.83
CA GLU A 39 -20.95 34.94 -30.58
C GLU A 39 -20.64 35.17 -29.10
N ARG A 40 -21.45 36.00 -28.41
CA ARG A 40 -21.29 36.19 -26.94
C ARG A 40 -21.52 34.89 -26.16
N GLU A 41 -22.52 34.12 -26.54
CA GLU A 41 -22.78 32.85 -25.89
C GLU A 41 -21.67 31.83 -26.17
N ALA A 42 -21.16 31.76 -27.39
CA ALA A 42 -20.03 30.89 -27.72
C ALA A 42 -18.76 31.29 -26.92
N GLU A 43 -18.48 32.58 -26.73
CA GLU A 43 -17.36 33.03 -25.92
C GLU A 43 -17.54 32.70 -24.45
N ARG A 44 -18.75 32.85 -23.91
CA ARG A 44 -19.10 32.47 -22.55
C ARG A 44 -18.89 30.96 -22.31
N ILE A 45 -19.31 30.12 -23.26
CA ILE A 45 -19.12 28.67 -23.19
C ILE A 45 -17.62 28.30 -23.22
N ARG A 46 -16.85 28.95 -24.13
CA ARG A 46 -15.41 28.72 -24.22
C ARG A 46 -14.67 29.11 -22.92
N ALA A 47 -15.00 30.26 -22.36
CA ALA A 47 -14.40 30.72 -21.11
C ALA A 47 -14.70 29.76 -19.95
N ALA A 48 -15.96 29.35 -19.81
CA ALA A 48 -16.37 28.38 -18.79
C ALA A 48 -15.68 27.03 -18.97
N ALA A 49 -15.58 26.52 -20.19
CA ALA A 49 -14.87 25.27 -20.47
C ALA A 49 -13.36 25.36 -20.19
N ALA A 50 -12.75 26.50 -20.48
CA ALA A 50 -11.33 26.73 -20.18
C ALA A 50 -11.07 26.76 -18.66
N GLU A 51 -11.92 27.43 -17.89
CA GLU A 51 -11.84 27.47 -16.43
C GLU A 51 -12.04 26.08 -15.80
N GLU A 52 -13.04 25.33 -16.27
CA GLU A 52 -13.28 23.96 -15.82
C GLU A 52 -12.10 23.04 -16.16
N ALA A 53 -11.55 23.14 -17.37
CA ALA A 53 -10.37 22.38 -17.77
C ALA A 53 -9.14 22.71 -16.89
N ALA A 54 -8.88 23.97 -16.63
CA ALA A 54 -7.79 24.40 -15.76
C ALA A 54 -7.95 23.85 -14.32
N SER A 55 -9.15 23.95 -13.76
CA SER A 55 -9.47 23.41 -12.43
C SER A 55 -9.28 21.89 -12.37
N ARG A 56 -9.79 21.15 -13.37
CA ARG A 56 -9.59 19.70 -13.46
C ARG A 56 -8.13 19.30 -13.60
N CYS A 57 -7.36 20.02 -14.39
CA CYS A 57 -5.93 19.78 -14.54
C CYS A 57 -5.18 20.01 -13.22
N ALA A 58 -5.47 21.08 -12.50
CA ALA A 58 -4.88 21.34 -11.19
C ALA A 58 -5.21 20.24 -10.17
N PHE A 59 -6.47 19.81 -10.11
CA PHE A 59 -6.89 18.71 -9.23
C PHE A 59 -6.20 17.38 -9.55
N ILE A 60 -6.08 17.05 -10.86
CA ILE A 60 -5.39 15.82 -11.29
C ILE A 60 -3.90 15.89 -10.93
N ALA A 61 -3.26 17.02 -11.11
CA ALA A 61 -1.84 17.23 -10.78
C ALA A 61 -1.60 17.04 -9.28
N GLU A 62 -2.39 17.68 -8.42
CA GLU A 62 -2.31 17.55 -6.96
C GLU A 62 -2.53 16.11 -6.49
N ARG A 63 -3.55 15.45 -7.02
CA ARG A 63 -3.84 14.05 -6.72
C ARG A 63 -2.71 13.12 -7.16
N SER A 64 -2.13 13.35 -8.33
CA SER A 64 -1.00 12.58 -8.86
C SER A 64 0.24 12.72 -7.97
N GLU A 65 0.56 13.95 -7.55
CA GLU A 65 1.67 14.21 -6.62
C GLU A 65 1.45 13.54 -5.26
N SER A 66 0.22 13.62 -4.73
CA SER A 66 -0.13 12.96 -3.47
C SER A 66 0.01 11.43 -3.57
N ASN A 67 -0.48 10.83 -4.66
CA ASN A 67 -0.34 9.40 -4.90
C ASN A 67 1.14 9.00 -5.04
N ALA A 68 1.94 9.74 -5.78
CA ALA A 68 3.37 9.48 -5.93
C ALA A 68 4.10 9.52 -4.57
N ARG A 69 3.74 10.45 -3.70
CA ARG A 69 4.26 10.54 -2.33
C ARG A 69 3.90 9.32 -1.49
N ILE A 70 2.65 8.84 -1.60
CA ILE A 70 2.18 7.63 -0.89
C ILE A 70 2.93 6.40 -1.40
N GLU A 71 3.02 6.21 -2.70
CA GLU A 71 3.72 5.07 -3.29
C GLU A 71 5.21 5.05 -2.93
N ARG A 72 5.88 6.21 -2.92
CA ARG A 72 7.26 6.32 -2.45
C ARG A 72 7.40 5.89 -0.98
N LYS A 73 6.50 6.34 -0.10
CA LYS A 73 6.50 5.93 1.32
C LYS A 73 6.29 4.44 1.48
N LYS A 74 5.37 3.85 0.72
CA LYS A 74 5.12 2.40 0.72
C LYS A 74 6.34 1.62 0.26
N ALA A 75 6.97 2.04 -0.83
CA ALA A 75 8.17 1.37 -1.35
C ALA A 75 9.32 1.39 -0.32
N ILE A 76 9.56 2.55 0.32
CA ILE A 76 10.58 2.66 1.37
C ILE A 76 10.22 1.77 2.58
N ALA A 77 8.97 1.78 3.03
CA ALA A 77 8.53 0.93 4.14
C ALA A 77 8.64 -0.56 3.80
N GLY A 78 8.29 -0.97 2.59
CA GLY A 78 8.47 -2.32 2.08
C GLY A 78 9.93 -2.75 2.12
N ALA A 79 10.84 -1.95 1.54
CA ALA A 79 12.26 -2.23 1.54
C ALA A 79 12.84 -2.35 2.96
N LYS A 80 12.42 -1.49 3.90
CA LYS A 80 12.83 -1.58 5.31
C LYS A 80 12.35 -2.89 5.96
N THR A 81 11.13 -3.31 5.64
CA THR A 81 10.58 -4.60 6.12
C THR A 81 11.39 -5.77 5.57
N ASP A 82 11.66 -5.77 4.27
CA ASP A 82 12.42 -6.85 3.62
C ASP A 82 13.83 -7.00 4.21
N ILE A 83 14.55 -5.89 4.43
CA ILE A 83 15.86 -5.89 5.07
C ILE A 83 15.76 -6.44 6.50
N THR A 84 14.75 -6.03 7.25
CA THR A 84 14.53 -6.57 8.60
C THR A 84 14.28 -8.08 8.57
N ASP A 85 13.49 -8.56 7.60
CA ASP A 85 13.21 -9.98 7.41
C ASP A 85 14.46 -10.78 7.05
N GLU A 86 15.34 -10.23 6.22
CA GLU A 86 16.64 -10.83 5.93
C GLU A 86 17.51 -10.99 7.18
N VAL A 87 17.51 -10.01 8.09
CA VAL A 87 18.25 -10.12 9.35
C VAL A 87 17.74 -11.30 10.17
N PHE A 88 16.42 -11.44 10.33
CA PHE A 88 15.85 -12.58 11.08
C PHE A 88 16.02 -13.91 10.35
N ALA A 89 16.01 -13.93 9.03
CA ALA A 89 16.35 -15.12 8.25
C ALA A 89 17.83 -15.55 8.49
N LYS A 90 18.77 -14.58 8.56
CA LYS A 90 20.17 -14.85 8.92
C LYS A 90 20.31 -15.37 10.35
N VAL A 91 19.54 -14.82 11.29
CA VAL A 91 19.49 -15.33 12.67
C VAL A 91 19.01 -16.77 12.69
N CYS A 92 17.94 -17.10 11.96
CA CYS A 92 17.44 -18.47 11.87
C CYS A 92 18.52 -19.43 11.33
N LYS A 93 19.17 -19.07 10.22
CA LYS A 93 20.28 -19.86 9.67
C LYS A 93 21.44 -20.05 10.66
N ARG A 94 21.76 -19.01 11.44
CA ARG A 94 22.81 -19.10 12.44
C ARG A 94 22.43 -20.03 13.62
N LEU A 95 21.16 -20.03 14.01
CA LEU A 95 20.62 -21.01 14.98
C LEU A 95 20.70 -22.43 14.41
N GLU A 96 20.33 -22.62 13.14
CA GLU A 96 20.42 -23.92 12.47
C GLU A 96 21.86 -24.43 12.32
N SER A 97 22.84 -23.54 12.21
CA SER A 97 24.27 -23.88 12.14
C SER A 97 24.97 -23.94 13.51
N MET A 98 24.20 -23.82 14.60
CA MET A 98 24.73 -23.92 15.97
C MET A 98 25.28 -25.31 16.22
N ASP A 99 26.38 -25.40 16.96
CA ASP A 99 26.94 -26.69 17.38
C ASP A 99 26.00 -27.43 18.36
N ASP A 100 26.05 -28.74 18.34
CA ASP A 100 25.12 -29.60 19.07
C ASP A 100 25.19 -29.39 20.60
N ASN A 101 26.32 -29.01 21.14
CA ASN A 101 26.46 -28.76 22.58
C ASN A 101 25.72 -27.50 22.99
N ARG A 102 25.88 -26.41 22.22
CA ARG A 102 25.14 -25.16 22.45
C ARG A 102 23.65 -25.35 22.24
N ALA A 103 23.26 -26.14 21.22
CA ALA A 103 21.85 -26.49 21.00
C ALA A 103 21.27 -27.25 22.21
N ALA A 104 22.02 -28.19 22.77
CA ALA A 104 21.61 -28.93 23.97
C ALA A 104 21.42 -28.01 25.18
N ASP A 105 22.34 -27.07 25.40
CA ASP A 105 22.24 -26.10 26.49
C ASP A 105 21.03 -25.16 26.31
N LEU A 106 20.76 -24.71 25.07
CA LEU A 106 19.57 -23.92 24.73
C LEU A 106 18.29 -24.70 24.99
N PHE A 107 18.20 -25.96 24.53
CA PHE A 107 17.01 -26.78 24.73
C PHE A 107 16.78 -27.08 26.22
N ALA A 108 17.83 -27.39 26.99
CA ALA A 108 17.73 -27.58 28.43
C ALA A 108 17.21 -26.29 29.13
N ALA A 109 17.70 -25.11 28.74
CA ALA A 109 17.23 -23.83 29.27
C ALA A 109 15.76 -23.56 28.93
N LEU A 110 15.34 -23.84 27.69
CA LEU A 110 13.93 -23.71 27.26
C LEU A 110 13.01 -24.66 28.03
N ILE A 111 13.42 -25.93 28.22
CA ILE A 111 12.70 -26.89 29.01
C ILE A 111 12.60 -26.44 30.48
N ALA A 112 13.72 -25.94 31.03
CA ALA A 112 13.73 -25.46 32.41
C ALA A 112 12.78 -24.24 32.59
N LYS A 113 12.71 -23.37 31.64
CA LYS A 113 11.86 -22.15 31.70
C LYS A 113 10.39 -22.43 31.41
N TYR A 114 10.10 -23.19 30.38
CA TYR A 114 8.74 -23.32 29.84
C TYR A 114 8.11 -24.72 30.03
N GLY A 115 8.90 -25.74 30.37
CA GLY A 115 8.41 -27.08 30.55
C GLY A 115 7.56 -27.25 31.82
N GLU A 116 6.52 -28.02 31.73
CA GLU A 116 5.65 -28.40 32.82
C GLU A 116 5.80 -29.90 33.14
N ARG A 117 5.45 -30.29 34.35
CA ARG A 117 5.55 -31.71 34.74
C ARG A 117 4.62 -32.60 33.91
N GLY A 118 5.19 -33.57 33.22
CA GLY A 118 4.48 -34.49 32.34
C GLY A 118 4.49 -34.07 30.86
N ASP A 119 5.17 -32.96 30.50
CA ASP A 119 5.46 -32.65 29.11
C ASP A 119 6.50 -33.63 28.54
N VAL A 120 6.54 -33.73 27.22
CA VAL A 120 7.56 -34.45 26.45
C VAL A 120 8.27 -33.50 25.54
N ALA A 121 9.60 -33.43 25.62
CA ALA A 121 10.42 -32.66 24.74
C ALA A 121 10.76 -33.50 23.50
N LEU A 122 10.23 -33.08 22.33
CA LEU A 122 10.53 -33.68 21.04
C LEU A 122 11.60 -32.83 20.37
N ILE A 123 12.80 -33.34 20.18
CA ILE A 123 13.92 -32.65 19.52
C ILE A 123 14.11 -33.15 18.09
N ALA A 124 14.52 -32.28 17.18
CA ALA A 124 14.78 -32.70 15.82
C ALA A 124 15.85 -33.80 15.74
N GLN A 125 15.68 -34.75 14.82
CA GLN A 125 16.50 -35.94 14.67
C GLN A 125 18.00 -35.66 14.59
N ARG A 126 18.39 -34.52 14.00
CA ARG A 126 19.82 -34.11 13.92
C ARG A 126 20.49 -33.96 15.30
N TYR A 127 19.72 -33.74 16.36
CA TYR A 127 20.24 -33.57 17.72
C TYR A 127 20.18 -34.86 18.55
N ALA A 128 19.95 -36.01 17.91
CA ALA A 128 19.85 -37.31 18.60
C ALA A 128 21.11 -37.61 19.45
N ALA A 129 22.29 -37.24 18.98
CA ALA A 129 23.55 -37.47 19.71
C ALA A 129 23.62 -36.75 21.08
N VAL A 130 22.91 -35.63 21.22
CA VAL A 130 22.88 -34.83 22.47
C VAL A 130 21.61 -35.01 23.29
N ALA A 131 20.66 -35.83 22.84
CA ALA A 131 19.39 -36.09 23.54
C ALA A 131 19.59 -36.55 25.00
N LYS A 132 20.54 -37.45 25.23
CA LYS A 132 20.89 -37.92 26.56
C LYS A 132 21.44 -36.80 27.45
N ARG A 133 22.29 -35.96 26.91
CA ARG A 133 22.84 -34.79 27.63
C ARG A 133 21.74 -33.83 28.05
N ILE A 134 20.75 -33.57 27.20
CA ILE A 134 19.59 -32.73 27.51
C ILE A 134 18.77 -33.37 28.62
N ALA A 135 18.48 -34.68 28.51
CA ALA A 135 17.73 -35.45 29.52
C ALA A 135 18.44 -35.53 30.88
N ASP A 136 19.78 -35.58 30.85
CA ASP A 136 20.63 -35.63 32.06
C ASP A 136 20.80 -34.29 32.75
N ASN A 137 20.37 -33.20 32.13
CA ASN A 137 20.45 -31.85 32.72
C ASN A 137 19.60 -31.81 34.03
N PRO A 138 20.17 -31.34 35.15
CA PRO A 138 19.49 -31.35 36.46
C PRO A 138 18.13 -30.62 36.43
N ALA A 139 18.02 -29.52 35.69
CA ALA A 139 16.78 -28.77 35.61
C ALA A 139 15.68 -29.50 34.79
N VAL A 140 16.09 -30.30 33.80
CA VAL A 140 15.16 -31.14 33.01
C VAL A 140 14.70 -32.34 33.86
N LYS A 141 15.64 -33.01 34.56
CA LYS A 141 15.35 -34.10 35.48
C LYS A 141 14.40 -33.70 36.61
N ALA A 142 14.60 -32.52 37.20
CA ALA A 142 13.75 -32.02 38.28
C ALA A 142 12.29 -31.85 37.85
N LYS A 143 12.03 -31.61 36.57
CA LYS A 143 10.67 -31.51 36.00
C LYS A 143 10.08 -32.86 35.54
N GLY A 144 10.90 -33.90 35.47
CA GLY A 144 10.46 -35.22 35.01
C GLY A 144 10.03 -35.26 33.54
N ILE A 145 10.68 -34.40 32.70
CA ILE A 145 10.35 -34.30 31.28
C ILE A 145 11.17 -35.31 30.48
N ALA A 146 10.49 -36.13 29.71
CA ALA A 146 11.14 -37.07 28.81
C ALA A 146 11.60 -36.37 27.54
N VAL A 147 12.83 -36.67 27.08
CA VAL A 147 13.39 -36.14 25.84
C VAL A 147 13.37 -37.25 24.79
N LYS A 148 12.74 -37.00 23.66
CA LYS A 148 12.63 -37.92 22.52
C LYS A 148 13.06 -37.22 21.23
N THR A 149 13.52 -37.98 20.27
CA THR A 149 13.82 -37.46 18.92
C THR A 149 12.58 -37.59 18.02
N GLU A 150 12.39 -36.62 17.15
CA GLU A 150 11.27 -36.58 16.23
C GLU A 150 11.78 -36.21 14.79
N SER A 151 11.53 -37.12 13.85
CA SER A 151 12.01 -36.97 12.47
C SER A 151 11.23 -35.99 11.63
N SER A 152 9.99 -35.70 12.04
CA SER A 152 9.14 -34.72 11.35
C SER A 152 9.56 -33.27 11.66
N LEU A 153 10.37 -33.04 12.70
CA LEU A 153 10.89 -31.72 13.05
C LEU A 153 12.12 -31.40 12.22
N PRO A 154 12.11 -30.30 11.46
CA PRO A 154 13.26 -29.93 10.65
C PRO A 154 14.43 -29.42 11.51
N THR A 155 14.15 -28.60 12.53
CA THR A 155 15.15 -28.04 13.45
C THR A 155 14.50 -27.63 14.76
N GLY A 156 15.30 -27.55 15.84
CA GLY A 156 14.78 -27.07 17.12
C GLY A 156 14.10 -28.15 17.94
N MET A 157 13.10 -27.76 18.70
CA MET A 157 12.39 -28.58 19.67
C MET A 157 10.91 -28.22 19.72
N LEU A 158 10.05 -29.22 19.97
CA LEU A 158 8.64 -29.07 20.34
C LEU A 158 8.46 -29.58 21.77
N LEU A 159 7.83 -28.81 22.62
CA LEU A 159 7.45 -29.25 23.95
C LEU A 159 5.98 -29.63 23.92
N SER A 160 5.71 -30.94 23.90
CA SER A 160 4.34 -31.45 23.83
C SER A 160 3.80 -31.65 25.22
N GLY A 161 2.73 -30.98 25.56
CA GLY A 161 2.07 -30.98 26.84
C GLY A 161 0.63 -31.47 26.76
N LYS A 162 0.05 -31.83 27.92
CA LYS A 162 -1.34 -32.29 27.98
C LYS A 162 -2.36 -31.25 27.57
N LYS A 163 -2.06 -29.94 27.72
CA LYS A 163 -3.00 -28.84 27.46
C LYS A 163 -2.66 -28.10 26.20
N SER A 164 -1.37 -27.98 25.85
CA SER A 164 -0.90 -27.25 24.71
C SER A 164 0.51 -27.67 24.34
N ASP A 165 0.81 -27.64 23.07
CA ASP A 165 2.15 -27.79 22.55
C ASP A 165 2.84 -26.40 22.47
N LYS A 166 4.13 -26.35 22.80
CA LYS A 166 4.95 -25.13 22.74
C LYS A 166 6.03 -25.35 21.67
N ASP A 167 5.92 -24.61 20.58
CA ASP A 167 6.82 -24.75 19.43
C ASP A 167 8.09 -23.88 19.60
N PHE A 168 9.22 -24.54 19.83
CA PHE A 168 10.57 -23.98 19.91
C PHE A 168 11.42 -24.40 18.70
N THR A 169 10.80 -24.62 17.54
CA THR A 169 11.57 -24.71 16.31
C THR A 169 12.31 -23.40 16.07
N PHE A 170 13.46 -23.44 15.44
CA PHE A 170 14.25 -22.21 15.25
C PHE A 170 13.53 -21.16 14.42
N ARG A 171 12.67 -21.62 13.50
CA ARG A 171 11.78 -20.73 12.73
C ARG A 171 10.76 -20.02 13.61
N SER A 172 10.13 -20.76 14.52
CA SER A 172 9.14 -20.19 15.44
C SER A 172 9.78 -19.27 16.47
N LEU A 173 10.96 -19.62 16.97
CA LEU A 173 11.76 -18.74 17.83
C LEU A 173 12.12 -17.42 17.11
N ALA A 174 12.64 -17.50 15.88
CA ALA A 174 12.98 -16.31 15.11
C ALA A 174 11.73 -15.43 14.84
N ARG A 175 10.58 -16.04 14.56
CA ARG A 175 9.31 -15.31 14.36
C ARG A 175 8.85 -14.63 15.65
N PHE A 176 8.91 -15.33 16.77
CA PHE A 176 8.54 -14.77 18.07
C PHE A 176 9.41 -13.56 18.42
N TYR A 177 10.74 -13.69 18.32
CA TYR A 177 11.66 -12.59 18.58
C TYR A 177 11.49 -11.43 17.58
N LYS A 178 11.17 -11.73 16.30
CA LYS A 178 10.85 -10.67 15.34
C LYS A 178 9.63 -9.86 15.79
N ALA A 179 8.60 -10.51 16.31
CA ALA A 179 7.41 -9.81 16.81
C ALA A 179 7.72 -8.96 18.05
N GLU A 180 8.66 -9.39 18.89
CA GLU A 180 9.02 -8.72 20.15
C GLU A 180 10.01 -7.57 19.94
N VAL A 181 11.07 -7.79 19.17
CA VAL A 181 12.18 -6.82 19.04
C VAL A 181 12.36 -6.29 17.61
N GLY A 182 11.51 -6.67 16.67
CA GLY A 182 11.66 -6.28 15.26
C GLY A 182 11.65 -4.78 15.03
N THR A 183 10.84 -4.05 15.80
CA THR A 183 10.80 -2.59 15.76
C THR A 183 12.11 -1.96 16.23
N ASP A 184 12.71 -2.48 17.29
CA ASP A 184 13.99 -1.97 17.82
C ASP A 184 15.15 -2.31 16.89
N VAL A 185 15.12 -3.50 16.27
CA VAL A 185 16.07 -3.87 15.22
C VAL A 185 15.94 -2.93 14.02
N ALA A 186 14.72 -2.66 13.55
CA ALA A 186 14.49 -1.73 12.47
C ALA A 186 14.98 -0.31 12.82
N LYS A 187 14.74 0.18 14.03
CA LYS A 187 15.30 1.46 14.50
C LYS A 187 16.80 1.49 14.40
N LYS A 188 17.48 0.51 14.97
CA LYS A 188 18.95 0.43 14.91
C LYS A 188 19.50 0.36 13.49
N LEU A 189 18.81 -0.34 12.58
CA LEU A 189 19.25 -0.46 11.19
C LEU A 189 19.07 0.84 10.39
N PHE A 190 18.03 1.64 10.69
CA PHE A 190 17.63 2.75 9.83
C PHE A 190 17.68 4.13 10.52
N GLU A 191 17.76 4.22 11.85
CA GLU A 191 17.85 5.48 12.60
C GLU A 191 19.29 5.73 13.05
N ASP A 192 20.00 4.72 13.58
CA ASP A 192 21.42 4.84 13.97
C ASP A 192 22.38 4.86 12.76
N GLY A 193 21.93 4.40 11.57
CA GLY A 193 22.65 4.48 10.30
C GLY A 193 22.30 5.69 9.44
N GLY A 194 21.43 6.58 9.90
CA GLY A 194 20.91 7.74 9.17
C GLY A 194 21.79 8.97 9.23
N GLY A 195 23.08 8.81 8.98
CA GLY A 195 23.95 9.90 8.59
C GLY A 195 23.86 10.09 7.08
N GLN A 196 23.18 11.12 6.65
CA GLN A 196 23.36 11.79 5.35
C GLN A 196 23.14 10.94 4.09
N VAL A 197 21.94 11.01 3.51
CA VAL A 197 21.72 11.17 2.07
C VAL A 197 20.70 12.28 1.84
#